data_61fa0cf69f6be5483a7298cbfda76180
#
_entry.id   61fa0cf69f6be5483a7298cbfda76180
#
_cell.length_a   1.000
_cell.length_b   1.000
_cell.length_c   1.000
_cell.angle_alpha   90.00
_cell.angle_beta   90.00
_cell.angle_gamma   90.00
#
_symmetry.space_group_name_H-M   'P 1'
#
loop_
_entity.id
_entity.type
_entity.pdbx_description
1 polymer ?
#
loop_
_entity_poly.entity_id
_entity_poly.type
_entity_poly.pdbx_seq_one_letter_code
_entity_poly.pdbx_strand_id
1 'polypeptide(L)'
;GIEYYNDIERIEYEGCFYEGKRFGRGVLYDRNGMIEYDGFWKNGKPYSNQFDSNTIDNTTESVDIHYNSYNNEKTLILPFFLCSLKRVVIEHKCFEKARVFELDGLRELESIVVGNECFTITDNNTRQSERSDGSCRIVNCPKLKSIHISLFSFRGYHSFELSNLPSLQSIEIGDRCFYSVSSFSLTGLTE
;
A
#
# COMPACT_ATOMS: atom_id res chain seq x y z
N GLY A 1 1.12 18.63 -10.67
CA GLY A 1 0.31 19.77 -11.12
C GLY A 1 0.42 20.96 -10.19
N ILE A 2 -0.06 22.08 -10.69
CA ILE A 2 -0.06 23.34 -9.96
C ILE A 2 -1.51 23.87 -9.96
N GLU A 3 -1.96 24.33 -8.81
CA GLU A 3 -3.25 24.99 -8.60
C GLU A 3 -2.98 26.42 -8.11
N TYR A 4 -3.75 27.38 -8.60
CA TYR A 4 -3.62 28.80 -8.27
C TYR A 4 -4.84 29.28 -7.50
N TYR A 5 -4.67 30.27 -6.65
CA TYR A 5 -5.80 31.00 -6.10
C TYR A 5 -6.63 31.63 -7.22
N ASN A 6 -7.96 31.55 -7.13
CA ASN A 6 -8.86 32.04 -8.19
C ASN A 6 -8.83 33.55 -8.40
N ASP A 7 -8.38 34.31 -7.41
CA ASP A 7 -8.45 35.77 -7.36
C ASP A 7 -7.07 36.48 -7.40
N ILE A 8 -5.97 35.70 -7.33
CA ILE A 8 -4.60 36.21 -7.40
C ILE A 8 -3.71 35.25 -8.19
N GLU A 9 -2.73 35.79 -8.91
CA GLU A 9 -1.74 34.97 -9.64
C GLU A 9 -0.67 34.39 -8.69
N ARG A 10 -1.11 33.63 -7.69
CA ARG A 10 -0.21 32.93 -6.77
C ARG A 10 -0.57 31.46 -6.69
N ILE A 11 0.45 30.64 -6.53
CA ILE A 11 0.28 29.20 -6.32
C ILE A 11 -0.40 28.98 -4.98
N GLU A 12 -1.49 28.23 -5.00
CA GLU A 12 -2.14 27.70 -3.81
C GLU A 12 -1.59 26.32 -3.47
N TYR A 13 -1.44 25.46 -4.49
CA TYR A 13 -0.96 24.11 -4.29
C TYR A 13 -0.03 23.68 -5.43
N GLU A 14 1.04 23.01 -5.08
CA GLU A 14 1.95 22.36 -6.00
C GLU A 14 2.16 20.91 -5.59
N GLY A 15 1.81 19.95 -6.46
CA GLY A 15 1.91 18.53 -6.14
C GLY A 15 1.22 17.62 -7.13
N CYS A 16 0.94 16.40 -6.68
CA CYS A 16 0.24 15.40 -7.47
C CYS A 16 -1.28 15.64 -7.43
N PHE A 17 -1.96 15.27 -8.54
CA PHE A 17 -3.42 15.28 -8.67
C PHE A 17 -3.91 13.94 -9.18
N TYR A 18 -5.05 13.52 -8.67
CA TYR A 18 -5.79 12.36 -9.14
C TYR A 18 -7.28 12.69 -9.25
N GLU A 19 -7.89 12.39 -10.40
CA GLU A 19 -9.30 12.70 -10.66
C GLU A 19 -9.70 14.14 -10.27
N GLY A 20 -8.80 15.11 -10.56
CA GLY A 20 -9.01 16.52 -10.25
C GLY A 20 -8.88 16.90 -8.79
N LYS A 21 -8.43 15.99 -7.91
CA LYS A 21 -8.22 16.26 -6.48
C LYS A 21 -6.75 16.25 -6.12
N ARG A 22 -6.34 17.09 -5.17
CA ARG A 22 -4.99 17.08 -4.58
C ARG A 22 -4.72 15.68 -4.02
N PHE A 23 -3.55 15.14 -4.34
CA PHE A 23 -3.25 13.74 -4.15
C PHE A 23 -1.73 13.51 -4.07
N GLY A 24 -1.26 12.56 -3.25
CA GLY A 24 0.17 12.30 -3.12
C GLY A 24 0.92 13.41 -2.43
N ARG A 25 2.23 13.51 -2.68
CA ARG A 25 3.06 14.58 -2.11
C ARG A 25 2.69 15.92 -2.72
N GLY A 26 2.55 16.94 -1.87
CA GLY A 26 2.29 18.30 -2.34
C GLY A 26 2.43 19.33 -1.25
N VAL A 27 2.64 20.55 -1.67
CA VAL A 27 2.82 21.72 -0.85
C VAL A 27 1.63 22.65 -1.02
N LEU A 28 1.03 23.06 0.08
CA LEU A 28 0.01 24.09 0.15
C LEU A 28 0.67 25.41 0.59
N TYR A 29 0.36 26.47 -0.08
CA TYR A 29 0.82 27.81 0.25
C TYR A 29 -0.34 28.68 0.70
N ASP A 30 -0.10 29.59 1.61
CA ASP A 30 -1.03 30.64 1.97
C ASP A 30 -1.04 31.77 0.90
N ARG A 31 -1.96 32.73 1.06
CA ARG A 31 -2.09 33.88 0.14
C ARG A 31 -0.86 34.78 0.10
N ASN A 32 0.06 34.67 1.06
CA ASN A 32 1.33 35.40 1.10
C ASN A 32 2.46 34.65 0.41
N GLY A 33 2.23 33.38 0.03
CA GLY A 33 3.22 32.49 -0.56
C GLY A 33 4.07 31.75 0.49
N MET A 34 3.63 31.76 1.75
CA MET A 34 4.27 30.97 2.81
C MET A 34 3.72 29.55 2.80
N ILE A 35 4.57 28.56 3.10
CA ILE A 35 4.15 27.17 3.20
C ILE A 35 3.21 27.01 4.39
N GLU A 36 1.97 26.62 4.11
CA GLU A 36 0.96 26.28 5.11
C GLU A 36 1.03 24.79 5.47
N TYR A 37 1.25 23.93 4.47
CA TYR A 37 1.38 22.50 4.66
C TYR A 37 2.30 21.88 3.59
N ASP A 38 3.28 21.10 4.01
CA ASP A 38 4.13 20.28 3.15
C ASP A 38 4.01 18.84 3.58
N GLY A 39 3.35 18.02 2.76
CA GLY A 39 3.06 16.65 3.15
C GLY A 39 2.21 15.90 2.13
N PHE A 40 1.53 14.88 2.63
CA PHE A 40 0.72 14.00 1.80
C PHE A 40 -0.75 14.37 1.77
N TRP A 41 -1.40 14.09 0.64
CA TRP A 41 -2.78 14.46 0.33
C TRP A 41 -3.58 13.23 -0.11
N LYS A 42 -4.82 13.13 0.36
CA LYS A 42 -5.79 12.11 -0.06
C LYS A 42 -7.15 12.78 -0.29
N ASN A 43 -7.69 12.63 -1.50
CA ASN A 43 -9.00 13.19 -1.86
C ASN A 43 -9.14 14.69 -1.55
N GLY A 44 -8.09 15.47 -1.83
CA GLY A 44 -8.08 16.92 -1.62
C GLY A 44 -7.81 17.37 -0.18
N LYS A 45 -7.53 16.46 0.75
CA LYS A 45 -7.25 16.77 2.16
C LYS A 45 -5.85 16.34 2.58
N PRO A 46 -5.21 17.07 3.52
CA PRO A 46 -3.97 16.62 4.16
C PRO A 46 -4.12 15.22 4.75
N TYR A 47 -3.08 14.40 4.58
CA TYR A 47 -3.06 13.00 5.03
C TYR A 47 -1.77 12.70 5.80
N SER A 48 -1.91 12.21 7.03
CA SER A 48 -0.76 11.72 7.80
C SER A 48 -0.51 10.24 7.50
N ASN A 49 0.74 9.89 7.23
CA ASN A 49 1.17 8.54 6.89
C ASN A 49 1.88 7.87 8.08
N GLN A 50 1.76 6.54 8.20
CA GLN A 50 2.49 5.78 9.22
C GLN A 50 3.97 5.51 8.85
N PHE A 51 4.37 5.71 7.59
CA PHE A 51 5.77 5.69 7.18
C PHE A 51 6.40 7.07 7.36
N ASP A 52 7.66 7.11 7.78
CA ASP A 52 8.40 8.36 7.89
C ASP A 52 8.45 9.06 6.52
N SER A 53 7.88 10.24 6.44
CA SER A 53 7.80 11.05 5.23
C SER A 53 9.19 11.41 4.63
N ASN A 54 10.27 11.19 5.37
CA ASN A 54 11.63 11.44 4.90
C ASN A 54 12.23 10.26 4.11
N THR A 55 11.62 9.07 4.17
CA THR A 55 12.17 7.86 3.54
C THR A 55 11.40 7.40 2.31
N ILE A 56 10.12 7.75 2.18
CA ILE A 56 9.26 7.29 1.08
C ILE A 56 8.44 8.47 0.55
N ASP A 57 8.60 8.78 -0.72
CA ASP A 57 7.91 9.86 -1.40
C ASP A 57 7.36 9.44 -2.78
N ASN A 58 6.82 10.38 -3.52
CA ASN A 58 6.25 10.14 -4.85
C ASN A 58 7.30 9.81 -5.95
N THR A 59 8.58 9.94 -5.66
CA THR A 59 9.68 9.54 -6.56
C THR A 59 10.21 8.15 -6.25
N THR A 60 9.77 7.53 -5.15
CA THR A 60 10.19 6.19 -4.73
C THR A 60 9.74 5.15 -5.75
N GLU A 61 10.69 4.46 -6.37
CA GLU A 61 10.44 3.41 -7.36
C GLU A 61 10.40 1.99 -6.78
N SER A 62 11.04 1.77 -5.63
CA SER A 62 11.06 0.47 -4.94
C SER A 62 10.88 0.65 -3.44
N VAL A 63 10.09 -0.22 -2.83
CA VAL A 63 10.02 -0.39 -1.39
C VAL A 63 10.58 -1.77 -1.06
N ASP A 64 11.76 -1.80 -0.44
CA ASP A 64 12.46 -3.00 -0.03
C ASP A 64 12.47 -3.08 1.50
N ILE A 65 11.76 -4.06 2.05
CA ILE A 65 11.61 -4.28 3.49
C ILE A 65 12.47 -5.47 3.88
N HIS A 66 13.48 -5.19 4.70
CA HIS A 66 14.52 -6.16 5.04
C HIS A 66 14.06 -7.18 6.08
N TYR A 67 14.78 -8.31 6.12
CA TYR A 67 14.55 -9.44 7.00
C TYR A 67 14.21 -9.05 8.45
N ASN A 68 13.17 -9.69 8.99
CA ASN A 68 12.74 -9.57 10.39
C ASN A 68 12.37 -8.13 10.82
N SER A 69 11.83 -7.34 9.90
CA SER A 69 11.48 -5.93 10.14
C SER A 69 9.98 -5.73 10.37
N TYR A 70 9.65 -4.62 11.03
CA TYR A 70 8.27 -4.16 11.26
C TYR A 70 7.35 -5.15 11.99
N ASN A 71 7.89 -6.02 12.84
CA ASN A 71 7.14 -7.08 13.52
C ASN A 71 6.19 -6.58 14.63
N ASN A 72 6.29 -5.33 15.04
CA ASN A 72 5.35 -4.70 15.96
C ASN A 72 4.26 -3.87 15.28
N GLU A 73 4.39 -3.65 13.97
CA GLU A 73 3.39 -2.93 13.19
C GLU A 73 2.13 -3.75 13.02
N LYS A 74 0.98 -3.10 13.12
CA LYS A 74 -0.33 -3.75 12.98
C LYS A 74 -0.86 -3.74 11.56
N THR A 75 -0.30 -2.88 10.72
CA THR A 75 -0.77 -2.68 9.35
C THR A 75 0.41 -2.40 8.41
N LEU A 76 0.30 -2.85 7.17
CA LEU A 76 1.06 -2.32 6.05
C LEU A 76 0.09 -1.78 5.02
N ILE A 77 0.01 -0.47 4.93
CA ILE A 77 -0.79 0.24 3.92
C ILE A 77 0.18 1.12 3.16
N LEU A 78 0.50 0.74 1.92
CA LEU A 78 1.30 1.60 1.06
C LEU A 78 0.39 2.67 0.45
N PRO A 79 0.75 3.94 0.67
CA PRO A 79 -0.10 5.02 0.23
C PRO A 79 -0.15 5.10 -1.31
N PHE A 80 -1.31 5.31 -1.82
CA PHE A 80 -1.62 5.49 -3.23
C PHE A 80 -0.88 6.66 -3.92
N PHE A 81 -0.26 7.56 -3.15
CA PHE A 81 0.54 8.66 -3.70
C PHE A 81 1.96 8.24 -4.14
N LEU A 82 2.36 7.02 -3.91
CA LEU A 82 3.60 6.46 -4.44
C LEU A 82 3.45 6.22 -5.95
N CYS A 83 3.27 7.32 -6.68
CA CYS A 83 2.92 7.28 -8.11
C CYS A 83 4.07 6.82 -9.02
N SER A 84 5.29 6.70 -8.48
CA SER A 84 6.45 6.14 -9.18
C SER A 84 6.79 4.72 -8.76
N LEU A 85 6.08 4.16 -7.76
CA LEU A 85 6.39 2.85 -7.19
C LEU A 85 6.14 1.73 -8.18
N LYS A 86 7.20 1.03 -8.57
CA LYS A 86 7.18 -0.10 -9.51
C LYS A 86 7.28 -1.45 -8.82
N ARG A 87 7.93 -1.50 -7.67
CA ARG A 87 8.24 -2.76 -7.00
C ARG A 87 8.08 -2.69 -5.48
N VAL A 88 7.46 -3.71 -4.91
CA VAL A 88 7.42 -3.96 -3.47
C VAL A 88 8.08 -5.31 -3.19
N VAL A 89 9.10 -5.31 -2.33
CA VAL A 89 9.77 -6.52 -1.87
C VAL A 89 9.76 -6.53 -0.35
N ILE A 90 9.22 -7.59 0.21
CA ILE A 90 9.19 -7.85 1.64
C ILE A 90 9.99 -9.12 1.87
N GLU A 91 11.13 -9.03 2.54
CA GLU A 91 11.93 -10.18 2.87
C GLU A 91 11.25 -11.06 3.93
N HIS A 92 11.93 -12.12 4.37
CA HIS A 92 11.35 -13.12 5.28
C HIS A 92 11.09 -12.56 6.69
N LYS A 93 10.08 -13.09 7.37
CA LYS A 93 9.72 -12.82 8.78
C LYS A 93 9.43 -11.35 9.06
N CYS A 94 8.76 -10.67 8.16
CA CYS A 94 8.35 -9.29 8.35
C CYS A 94 6.87 -9.17 8.73
N PHE A 95 6.52 -8.11 9.45
CA PHE A 95 5.14 -7.80 9.81
C PHE A 95 4.42 -8.93 10.57
N GLU A 96 5.08 -9.60 11.50
CA GLU A 96 4.55 -10.75 12.23
C GLU A 96 3.17 -10.47 12.87
N LYS A 97 2.93 -9.26 13.38
CA LYS A 97 1.68 -8.87 14.05
C LYS A 97 0.71 -8.09 13.18
N ALA A 98 1.06 -7.84 11.92
CA ALA A 98 0.19 -7.04 11.06
C ALA A 98 -1.06 -7.82 10.67
N ARG A 99 -2.20 -7.12 10.74
CA ARG A 99 -3.53 -7.65 10.41
C ARG A 99 -4.09 -7.06 9.12
N VAL A 100 -3.48 -5.99 8.62
CA VAL A 100 -3.88 -5.35 7.37
C VAL A 100 -2.68 -5.24 6.46
N PHE A 101 -2.83 -5.78 5.26
CA PHE A 101 -1.97 -5.54 4.12
C PHE A 101 -2.82 -4.95 3.01
N GLU A 102 -2.59 -3.69 2.66
CA GLU A 102 -3.39 -3.01 1.64
C GLU A 102 -2.51 -2.24 0.67
N LEU A 103 -2.69 -2.53 -0.61
CA LEU A 103 -2.14 -1.81 -1.74
C LEU A 103 -3.31 -1.38 -2.62
N ASP A 104 -3.62 -0.09 -2.66
CA ASP A 104 -4.74 0.46 -3.42
C ASP A 104 -4.30 1.64 -4.28
N GLY A 105 -4.57 1.57 -5.57
CA GLY A 105 -4.35 2.69 -6.49
C GLY A 105 -2.90 2.97 -6.87
N LEU A 106 -1.99 2.02 -6.69
CA LEU A 106 -0.57 2.15 -7.06
C LEU A 106 -0.40 1.96 -8.58
N ARG A 107 -0.38 3.06 -9.31
CA ARG A 107 -0.54 3.08 -10.77
C ARG A 107 0.64 2.53 -11.53
N GLU A 108 1.86 2.71 -11.02
CA GLU A 108 3.09 2.25 -11.67
C GLU A 108 3.58 0.90 -11.11
N LEU A 109 2.88 0.33 -10.12
CA LEU A 109 3.28 -0.92 -9.49
C LEU A 109 3.22 -2.07 -10.51
N GLU A 110 4.37 -2.73 -10.69
CA GLU A 110 4.54 -3.83 -11.64
C GLU A 110 4.70 -5.18 -10.95
N SER A 111 5.30 -5.21 -9.75
CA SER A 111 5.56 -6.47 -9.06
C SER A 111 5.50 -6.37 -7.54
N ILE A 112 5.03 -7.47 -6.93
CA ILE A 112 4.99 -7.66 -5.48
C ILE A 112 5.68 -8.98 -5.17
N VAL A 113 6.63 -8.96 -4.23
CA VAL A 113 7.30 -10.15 -3.71
C VAL A 113 7.20 -10.15 -2.18
N VAL A 114 6.63 -11.20 -1.62
CA VAL A 114 6.53 -11.42 -0.17
C VAL A 114 7.29 -12.69 0.18
N GLY A 115 8.24 -12.57 1.07
CA GLY A 115 9.09 -13.66 1.56
C GLY A 115 8.35 -14.64 2.47
N ASN A 116 9.09 -15.59 3.03
CA ASN A 116 8.52 -16.61 3.91
C ASN A 116 8.12 -16.03 5.27
N GLU A 117 7.08 -16.60 5.87
CA GLU A 117 6.68 -16.32 7.25
C GLU A 117 6.37 -14.82 7.51
N CYS A 118 5.86 -14.10 6.51
CA CYS A 118 5.40 -12.73 6.68
C CYS A 118 3.92 -12.68 7.03
N PHE A 119 3.49 -11.68 7.78
CA PHE A 119 2.07 -11.46 8.13
C PHE A 119 1.42 -12.68 8.80
N THR A 120 2.10 -13.27 9.79
CA THR A 120 1.69 -14.56 10.37
C THR A 120 0.63 -14.44 11.46
N ILE A 121 0.42 -13.23 12.01
CA ILE A 121 -0.51 -12.94 13.12
C ILE A 121 -0.26 -13.90 14.31
N THR A 122 0.97 -13.90 14.81
CA THR A 122 1.34 -14.69 15.99
C THR A 122 1.03 -13.90 17.27
N ASP A 123 -0.16 -14.07 17.83
CA ASP A 123 -0.44 -13.65 19.20
C ASP A 123 -0.11 -14.82 20.14
N ASN A 124 0.83 -14.61 21.06
CA ASN A 124 1.24 -15.61 22.05
C ASN A 124 0.11 -16.07 23.01
N ASN A 125 -1.10 -15.52 22.91
CA ASN A 125 -2.21 -15.73 23.83
C ASN A 125 -3.50 -16.28 23.22
N THR A 126 -3.59 -16.47 21.92
CA THR A 126 -4.80 -17.04 21.30
C THR A 126 -4.53 -18.39 20.67
N ARG A 127 -5.30 -19.39 21.09
CA ARG A 127 -5.39 -20.67 20.37
C ARG A 127 -5.77 -20.34 18.93
N GLN A 128 -5.05 -20.86 17.96
CA GLN A 128 -5.14 -20.62 16.51
C GLN A 128 -6.55 -20.66 15.88
N SER A 129 -7.60 -20.85 16.64
CA SER A 129 -8.97 -21.05 16.18
C SER A 129 -9.92 -19.87 16.39
N GLU A 130 -9.50 -18.79 17.06
CA GLU A 130 -10.41 -17.72 17.40
C GLU A 130 -10.05 -16.41 16.69
N ARG A 131 -10.77 -16.16 15.56
CA ARG A 131 -10.93 -14.89 14.86
C ARG A 131 -9.64 -14.21 14.40
N SER A 132 -9.06 -14.72 13.34
CA SER A 132 -8.21 -13.85 12.53
C SER A 132 -9.09 -12.83 11.81
N ASP A 133 -8.89 -11.57 12.10
CA ASP A 133 -9.50 -10.43 11.42
C ASP A 133 -8.56 -9.85 10.35
N GLY A 134 -7.52 -10.57 9.98
CA GLY A 134 -6.54 -10.15 8.99
C GLY A 134 -7.13 -10.03 7.59
N SER A 135 -6.80 -8.95 6.90
CA SER A 135 -7.19 -8.68 5.52
C SER A 135 -5.99 -8.38 4.63
N CYS A 136 -5.94 -9.06 3.48
CA CYS A 136 -4.99 -8.78 2.41
C CYS A 136 -5.77 -8.25 1.20
N ARG A 137 -5.46 -7.03 0.77
CA ARG A 137 -6.16 -6.35 -0.30
C ARG A 137 -5.18 -5.71 -1.28
N ILE A 138 -5.23 -6.10 -2.54
CA ILE A 138 -4.43 -5.54 -3.63
C ILE A 138 -5.40 -5.16 -4.75
N VAL A 139 -5.61 -3.88 -4.93
CA VAL A 139 -6.67 -3.39 -5.82
C VAL A 139 -6.24 -2.14 -6.59
N ASN A 140 -6.88 -1.93 -7.75
CA ASN A 140 -6.70 -0.72 -8.55
C ASN A 140 -5.24 -0.45 -8.94
N CYS A 141 -4.45 -1.49 -9.21
CA CYS A 141 -3.05 -1.39 -9.63
C CYS A 141 -2.94 -1.79 -11.12
N PRO A 142 -3.16 -0.85 -12.05
CA PRO A 142 -3.39 -1.15 -13.47
C PRO A 142 -2.17 -1.74 -14.20
N LYS A 143 -0.95 -1.54 -13.68
CA LYS A 143 0.29 -2.06 -14.28
C LYS A 143 0.85 -3.29 -13.57
N LEU A 144 0.18 -3.78 -12.53
CA LEU A 144 0.66 -4.94 -11.76
C LEU A 144 0.64 -6.19 -12.64
N LYS A 145 1.82 -6.79 -12.84
CA LYS A 145 2.07 -7.97 -13.69
C LYS A 145 2.22 -9.25 -12.89
N SER A 146 2.84 -9.16 -11.71
CA SER A 146 3.17 -10.34 -10.93
C SER A 146 3.00 -10.15 -9.43
N ILE A 147 2.48 -11.18 -8.77
CA ILE A 147 2.39 -11.32 -7.33
C ILE A 147 3.05 -12.64 -6.96
N HIS A 148 4.08 -12.58 -6.13
CA HIS A 148 4.74 -13.76 -5.58
C HIS A 148 4.69 -13.71 -4.06
N ILE A 149 4.07 -14.72 -3.45
CA ILE A 149 3.94 -14.87 -1.99
C ILE A 149 4.58 -16.21 -1.61
N SER A 150 5.67 -16.15 -0.86
CA SER A 150 6.39 -17.34 -0.44
C SER A 150 5.73 -18.04 0.74
N LEU A 151 6.34 -19.15 1.20
CA LEU A 151 5.79 -20.12 2.15
C LEU A 151 5.32 -19.49 3.48
N PHE A 152 4.23 -19.99 4.06
CA PHE A 152 3.73 -19.70 5.40
C PHE A 152 3.32 -18.25 5.64
N SER A 153 3.13 -17.44 4.61
CA SER A 153 2.74 -16.03 4.75
C SER A 153 1.23 -15.86 4.82
N PHE A 154 0.76 -14.79 5.46
CA PHE A 154 -0.66 -14.47 5.65
C PHE A 154 -1.48 -15.58 6.33
N ARG A 155 -0.89 -16.35 7.24
CA ARG A 155 -1.52 -17.56 7.81
C ARG A 155 -2.81 -17.29 8.57
N GLY A 156 -2.89 -16.19 9.29
CA GLY A 156 -4.06 -15.82 10.10
C GLY A 156 -5.03 -14.89 9.40
N TYR A 157 -4.87 -14.67 8.10
CA TYR A 157 -5.72 -13.74 7.36
C TYR A 157 -7.06 -14.38 7.00
N HIS A 158 -8.14 -13.62 7.23
CA HIS A 158 -9.51 -14.05 6.97
C HIS A 158 -9.96 -13.75 5.55
N SER A 159 -9.50 -12.62 4.98
CA SER A 159 -9.88 -12.19 3.64
C SER A 159 -8.67 -11.95 2.74
N PHE A 160 -8.84 -12.32 1.48
CA PHE A 160 -7.90 -12.03 0.40
C PHE A 160 -8.66 -11.50 -0.80
N GLU A 161 -8.35 -10.27 -1.22
CA GLU A 161 -8.99 -9.60 -2.34
C GLU A 161 -7.97 -9.13 -3.36
N LEU A 162 -8.17 -9.54 -4.62
CA LEU A 162 -7.52 -8.98 -5.79
C LEU A 162 -8.60 -8.43 -6.71
N SER A 163 -8.59 -7.13 -6.99
CA SER A 163 -9.57 -6.54 -7.88
C SER A 163 -9.02 -5.40 -8.72
N ASN A 164 -9.55 -5.28 -9.93
CA ASN A 164 -9.16 -4.26 -10.90
C ASN A 164 -7.64 -4.23 -11.18
N LEU A 165 -7.11 -5.38 -11.63
CA LEU A 165 -5.70 -5.62 -11.96
C LEU A 165 -5.57 -6.08 -13.43
N PRO A 166 -5.85 -5.21 -14.41
CA PRO A 166 -5.99 -5.61 -15.81
C PRO A 166 -4.70 -6.09 -16.48
N SER A 167 -3.53 -5.82 -15.90
CA SER A 167 -2.24 -6.27 -16.45
C SER A 167 -1.67 -7.51 -15.75
N LEU A 168 -2.41 -8.10 -14.82
CA LEU A 168 -1.91 -9.21 -14.00
C LEU A 168 -1.71 -10.47 -14.86
N GLN A 169 -0.48 -10.99 -14.86
CA GLN A 169 -0.04 -12.14 -15.68
C GLN A 169 0.24 -13.39 -14.83
N SER A 170 0.72 -13.20 -13.59
CA SER A 170 1.07 -14.30 -12.72
C SER A 170 0.75 -14.05 -11.26
N ILE A 171 0.26 -15.07 -10.60
CA ILE A 171 0.08 -15.15 -9.15
C ILE A 171 0.70 -16.45 -8.69
N GLU A 172 1.73 -16.36 -7.86
CA GLU A 172 2.39 -17.50 -7.25
C GLU A 172 2.20 -17.43 -5.74
N ILE A 173 1.58 -18.44 -5.15
CA ILE A 173 1.31 -18.53 -3.73
C ILE A 173 1.90 -19.82 -3.20
N GLY A 174 2.87 -19.70 -2.30
CA GLY A 174 3.56 -20.82 -1.67
C GLY A 174 2.69 -21.62 -0.69
N ASP A 175 3.23 -22.76 -0.25
CA ASP A 175 2.53 -23.65 0.66
C ASP A 175 2.14 -22.97 1.97
N ARG A 176 0.94 -23.33 2.47
CA ARG A 176 0.39 -22.87 3.75
C ARG A 176 0.23 -21.36 3.89
N CYS A 177 0.21 -20.63 2.78
CA CYS A 177 -0.26 -19.26 2.77
C CYS A 177 -1.78 -19.21 2.92
N PHE A 178 -2.29 -18.13 3.52
CA PHE A 178 -3.74 -17.93 3.67
C PHE A 178 -4.49 -19.12 4.27
N TYR A 179 -3.88 -19.82 5.22
CA TYR A 179 -4.44 -21.07 5.78
C TYR A 179 -5.82 -20.88 6.40
N SER A 180 -6.13 -19.68 6.89
CA SER A 180 -7.39 -19.36 7.58
C SER A 180 -8.35 -18.52 6.73
N VAL A 181 -8.07 -18.34 5.43
CA VAL A 181 -8.92 -17.53 4.55
C VAL A 181 -10.30 -18.17 4.41
N SER A 182 -11.33 -17.40 4.68
CA SER A 182 -12.74 -17.77 4.47
C SER A 182 -13.45 -16.89 3.44
N SER A 183 -12.83 -15.74 3.08
CA SER A 183 -13.31 -14.87 2.03
C SER A 183 -12.21 -14.65 1.00
N PHE A 184 -12.49 -15.07 -0.24
CA PHE A 184 -11.57 -14.93 -1.36
C PHE A 184 -12.30 -14.27 -2.53
N SER A 185 -11.77 -13.16 -3.03
CA SER A 185 -12.38 -12.41 -4.13
C SER A 185 -11.35 -12.10 -5.22
N LEU A 186 -11.68 -12.49 -6.45
CA LEU A 186 -10.94 -12.14 -7.67
C LEU A 186 -11.90 -11.49 -8.65
N THR A 187 -11.75 -10.19 -8.93
CA THR A 187 -12.62 -9.45 -9.83
C THR A 187 -11.85 -8.47 -10.70
N GLY A 188 -12.29 -8.26 -11.96
CA GLY A 188 -11.62 -7.28 -12.85
C GLY A 188 -10.14 -7.60 -13.08
N LEU A 189 -9.80 -8.86 -13.14
CA LEU A 189 -8.53 -9.36 -13.66
C LEU A 189 -8.62 -9.37 -15.20
N THR A 190 -7.55 -9.66 -15.91
CA THR A 190 -7.54 -9.70 -17.39
C THR A 190 -8.72 -10.47 -17.98
N GLU A 191 -9.23 -10.02 -19.14
CA GLU A 191 -10.10 -10.81 -20.02
C GLU A 191 -9.32 -11.97 -20.68
#